data_ed42925fd1fde19b1fc3717e57c083fb
#
_entry.id   ed42925fd1fde19b1fc3717e57c083fb
#
_cell.length_a   1.000
_cell.length_b   1.000
_cell.length_c   1.000
_cell.angle_alpha   90.00
_cell.angle_beta   90.00
_cell.angle_gamma   90.00
#
_symmetry.space_group_name_H-M   'P 1'
#
loop_
_entity.id
_entity.type
_entity.pdbx_description
1 polymer ?
#
loop_
_entity_poly.entity_id
_entity_poly.type
_entity_poly.pdbx_seq_one_letter_code
_entity_poly.pdbx_strand_id
1 'polypeptide(L)'
;HIQDNPLHFVQMGFKKMAWFLWPRFEREEIKELYKLPARQATLVSGLLGVLSASVMMVGIAGLVFGTRNWFWWISLTLITYTIFVTFVVYGSPRYRDATDYLLLTFAVNAITRWRSLWIEVRTKGSAAQKQLWILVPVFSYILINWMWVAYDLTKSGH
;
A
#
# COMPACT_ATOMS: atom_id res chain seq x y z
N HIS A 1 25.65 -1.70 15.99
CA HIS A 1 25.03 -2.58 14.96
C HIS A 1 24.81 -1.87 13.62
N ILE A 2 24.28 -0.62 13.57
CA ILE A 2 24.08 0.12 12.29
C ILE A 2 25.44 0.52 11.70
N GLN A 3 26.39 0.90 12.55
CA GLN A 3 27.75 1.30 12.15
C GLN A 3 28.57 0.13 11.62
N ASP A 4 28.31 -1.09 12.13
CA ASP A 4 29.07 -2.28 11.76
C ASP A 4 28.67 -2.85 10.40
N ASN A 5 27.39 -2.67 9.99
CA ASN A 5 26.89 -3.19 8.72
C ASN A 5 25.73 -2.35 8.13
N PRO A 6 26.02 -1.18 7.55
CA PRO A 6 25.00 -0.27 7.05
C PRO A 6 24.15 -0.86 5.88
N LEU A 7 24.76 -1.71 5.05
CA LEU A 7 24.05 -2.40 3.97
C LEU A 7 22.97 -3.35 4.50
N HIS A 8 23.27 -4.10 5.56
CA HIS A 8 22.31 -4.99 6.18
C HIS A 8 21.12 -4.21 6.78
N PHE A 9 21.37 -3.05 7.39
CA PHE A 9 20.31 -2.18 7.90
C PHE A 9 19.36 -1.71 6.78
N VAL A 10 19.91 -1.27 5.66
CA VAL A 10 19.13 -0.85 4.49
C VAL A 10 18.32 -2.01 3.92
N GLN A 11 18.91 -3.20 3.77
CA GLN A 11 18.19 -4.40 3.31
C GLN A 11 17.04 -4.77 4.24
N MET A 12 17.25 -4.72 5.56
CA MET A 12 16.19 -4.97 6.54
C MET A 12 15.09 -3.91 6.49
N GLY A 13 15.42 -2.65 6.23
CA GLY A 13 14.46 -1.57 6.01
C GLY A 13 13.55 -1.85 4.81
N PHE A 14 14.12 -2.24 3.67
CA PHE A 14 13.34 -2.63 2.50
C PHE A 14 12.49 -3.89 2.74
N LYS A 15 13.00 -4.86 3.48
CA LYS A 15 12.22 -6.05 3.86
C LYS A 15 11.00 -5.67 4.72
N LYS A 16 11.18 -4.81 5.71
CA LYS A 16 10.08 -4.28 6.54
C LYS A 16 9.05 -3.52 5.71
N MET A 17 9.50 -2.70 4.75
CA MET A 17 8.63 -1.98 3.82
C MET A 17 7.81 -2.93 2.93
N ALA A 18 8.42 -4.00 2.43
CA ALA A 18 7.71 -4.99 1.65
C ALA A 18 6.58 -5.65 2.46
N TRP A 19 6.85 -6.03 3.71
CA TRP A 19 5.85 -6.56 4.62
C TRP A 19 4.78 -5.53 5.01
N PHE A 20 5.14 -4.27 5.20
CA PHE A 20 4.21 -3.18 5.47
C PHE A 20 3.23 -2.96 4.30
N LEU A 21 3.70 -3.05 3.06
CA LEU A 21 2.88 -2.89 1.86
C LEU A 21 2.10 -4.15 1.49
N TRP A 22 2.37 -5.28 2.13
CA TRP A 22 1.69 -6.54 1.85
C TRP A 22 0.22 -6.47 2.30
N PRO A 23 -0.76 -6.71 1.42
CA PRO A 23 -2.18 -6.68 1.77
C PRO A 23 -2.54 -7.95 2.55
N ARG A 24 -2.14 -8.02 3.81
CA ARG A 24 -2.31 -9.20 4.64
C ARG A 24 -3.56 -9.11 5.49
N PHE A 25 -4.44 -10.10 5.32
CA PHE A 25 -5.42 -10.47 6.33
C PHE A 25 -5.03 -11.86 6.81
N GLU A 26 -4.74 -12.00 8.10
CA GLU A 26 -4.33 -13.28 8.65
C GLU A 26 -5.52 -14.25 8.61
N ARG A 27 -5.32 -15.34 7.87
CA ARG A 27 -6.34 -16.39 7.72
C ARG A 27 -6.80 -16.92 9.09
N GLU A 28 -5.89 -17.08 10.03
CA GLU A 28 -6.18 -17.58 11.36
C GLU A 28 -7.01 -16.58 12.16
N GLU A 29 -6.73 -15.27 12.07
CA GLU A 29 -7.56 -14.23 12.70
C GLU A 29 -8.98 -14.24 12.15
N ILE A 30 -9.16 -14.39 10.83
CA ILE A 30 -10.49 -14.47 10.21
C ILE A 30 -11.22 -15.74 10.65
N LYS A 31 -10.52 -16.86 10.71
CA LYS A 31 -11.08 -18.14 11.15
C LYS A 31 -11.57 -18.08 12.59
N GLU A 32 -10.78 -17.49 13.48
CA GLU A 32 -11.14 -17.34 14.90
C GLU A 32 -12.26 -16.33 15.11
N LEU A 33 -12.17 -15.16 14.47
CA LEU A 33 -13.13 -14.06 14.64
C LEU A 33 -14.52 -14.42 14.12
N TYR A 34 -14.60 -15.08 12.96
CA TYR A 34 -15.87 -15.41 12.30
C TYR A 34 -16.26 -16.90 12.43
N LYS A 35 -15.49 -17.72 13.14
CA LYS A 35 -15.68 -19.17 13.30
C LYS A 35 -15.92 -19.91 11.97
N LEU A 36 -15.21 -19.50 10.93
CA LEU A 36 -15.36 -20.02 9.57
C LEU A 36 -14.58 -21.33 9.38
N PRO A 37 -15.09 -22.28 8.55
CA PRO A 37 -14.31 -23.40 8.07
C PRO A 37 -13.04 -22.94 7.32
N ALA A 38 -11.96 -23.72 7.43
CA ALA A 38 -10.65 -23.34 6.86
C ALA A 38 -10.70 -22.91 5.39
N ARG A 39 -11.50 -23.56 4.54
CA ARG A 39 -11.65 -23.21 3.12
C ARG A 39 -12.33 -21.84 2.94
N GLN A 40 -13.37 -21.56 3.72
CA GLN A 40 -14.07 -20.27 3.66
C GLN A 40 -13.18 -19.14 4.20
N ALA A 41 -12.45 -19.37 5.30
CA ALA A 41 -11.50 -18.41 5.83
C ALA A 41 -10.42 -18.04 4.79
N THR A 42 -9.91 -19.02 4.02
CA THR A 42 -8.96 -18.77 2.94
C THR A 42 -9.56 -17.90 1.82
N LEU A 43 -10.80 -18.18 1.40
CA LEU A 43 -11.48 -17.39 0.37
C LEU A 43 -11.73 -15.95 0.85
N VAL A 44 -12.23 -15.79 2.06
CA VAL A 44 -12.49 -14.46 2.66
C VAL A 44 -11.19 -13.68 2.81
N SER A 45 -10.12 -14.30 3.33
CA SER A 45 -8.80 -13.68 3.43
C SER A 45 -8.27 -13.23 2.07
N GLY A 46 -8.41 -14.07 1.04
CA GLY A 46 -8.02 -13.73 -0.33
C GLY A 46 -8.82 -12.55 -0.90
N LEU A 47 -10.14 -12.55 -0.74
CA LEU A 47 -11.01 -11.45 -1.18
C LEU A 47 -10.68 -10.12 -0.47
N LEU A 48 -10.50 -10.16 0.86
CA LEU A 48 -10.11 -8.99 1.63
C LEU A 48 -8.72 -8.48 1.23
N GLY A 49 -7.78 -9.40 0.94
CA GLY A 49 -6.46 -9.05 0.42
C GLY A 49 -6.54 -8.31 -0.92
N VAL A 50 -7.32 -8.82 -1.87
CA VAL A 50 -7.55 -8.17 -3.17
C VAL A 50 -8.22 -6.81 -3.00
N LEU A 51 -9.22 -6.70 -2.12
CA LEU A 51 -9.91 -5.44 -1.83
C LEU A 51 -8.94 -4.41 -1.23
N SER A 52 -8.16 -4.80 -0.22
CA SER A 52 -7.15 -3.93 0.40
C SER A 52 -6.10 -3.47 -0.61
N ALA A 53 -5.61 -4.37 -1.46
CA ALA A 53 -4.68 -4.05 -2.53
C ALA A 53 -5.28 -3.02 -3.50
N SER A 54 -6.54 -3.23 -3.91
CA SER A 54 -7.26 -2.33 -4.81
C SER A 54 -7.43 -0.94 -4.20
N VAL A 55 -7.85 -0.86 -2.93
CA VAL A 55 -7.99 0.40 -2.19
C VAL A 55 -6.64 1.13 -2.10
N MET A 56 -5.56 0.41 -1.82
CA MET A 56 -4.22 1.00 -1.75
C MET A 56 -3.79 1.57 -3.10
N MET A 57 -3.95 0.83 -4.20
CA MET A 57 -3.57 1.28 -5.53
C MET A 57 -4.39 2.50 -5.98
N VAL A 58 -5.73 2.44 -5.80
CA VAL A 58 -6.63 3.56 -6.13
C VAL A 58 -6.38 4.76 -5.21
N GLY A 59 -6.08 4.52 -3.92
CA GLY A 59 -5.75 5.57 -2.96
C GLY A 59 -4.46 6.31 -3.32
N ILE A 60 -3.41 5.60 -3.72
CA ILE A 60 -2.16 6.19 -4.20
C ILE A 60 -2.42 7.01 -5.47
N ALA A 61 -3.19 6.48 -6.42
CA ALA A 61 -3.59 7.25 -7.60
C ALA A 61 -4.37 8.51 -7.19
N GLY A 62 -5.33 8.38 -6.27
CA GLY A 62 -6.08 9.51 -5.73
C GLY A 62 -5.21 10.55 -5.03
N LEU A 63 -4.17 10.15 -4.33
CA LEU A 63 -3.20 11.05 -3.72
C LEU A 63 -2.39 11.81 -4.79
N VAL A 64 -1.94 11.13 -5.84
CA VAL A 64 -1.15 11.73 -6.93
C VAL A 64 -1.98 12.73 -7.75
N PHE A 65 -3.24 12.40 -8.06
CA PHE A 65 -4.15 13.27 -8.82
C PHE A 65 -4.99 14.20 -7.93
N GLY A 66 -4.85 14.09 -6.60
CA GLY A 66 -5.61 14.90 -5.65
C GLY A 66 -5.30 16.39 -5.71
N THR A 67 -6.28 17.21 -5.32
CA THR A 67 -6.08 18.66 -5.18
C THR A 67 -5.15 18.92 -3.99
N ARG A 68 -4.13 19.74 -4.22
CA ARG A 68 -3.11 20.09 -3.21
C ARG A 68 -3.66 21.12 -2.22
N ASN A 69 -4.55 20.69 -1.35
CA ASN A 69 -5.07 21.47 -0.23
C ASN A 69 -4.30 21.13 1.07
N TRP A 70 -4.65 21.82 2.18
CA TRP A 70 -4.01 21.56 3.47
C TRP A 70 -4.16 20.10 3.95
N PHE A 71 -5.32 19.47 3.70
CA PHE A 71 -5.56 18.06 4.02
C PHE A 71 -4.61 17.13 3.25
N TRP A 72 -4.36 17.42 1.97
CA TRP A 72 -3.40 16.68 1.14
C TRP A 72 -1.99 16.72 1.73
N TRP A 73 -1.54 17.92 2.16
CA TRP A 73 -0.21 18.09 2.75
C TRP A 73 -0.07 17.35 4.08
N ILE A 74 -1.07 17.42 4.96
CA ILE A 74 -1.08 16.68 6.23
C ILE A 74 -1.05 15.18 5.98
N SER A 75 -1.89 14.68 5.06
CA SER A 75 -1.93 13.27 4.72
C SER A 75 -0.61 12.77 4.15
N LEU A 76 0.02 13.52 3.23
CA LEU A 76 1.32 13.19 2.68
C LEU A 76 2.39 13.14 3.76
N THR A 77 2.39 14.09 4.69
CA THR A 77 3.33 14.12 5.83
C THR A 77 3.14 12.89 6.73
N LEU A 78 1.91 12.56 7.08
CA LEU A 78 1.61 11.38 7.90
C LEU A 78 2.00 10.06 7.21
N ILE A 79 1.69 9.91 5.94
CA ILE A 79 2.07 8.73 5.15
C ILE A 79 3.60 8.62 5.08
N THR A 80 4.30 9.73 4.78
CA THR A 80 5.76 9.76 4.72
C THR A 80 6.38 9.44 6.07
N TYR A 81 5.84 10.00 7.15
CA TYR A 81 6.26 9.69 8.52
C TYR A 81 6.09 8.21 8.84
N THR A 82 4.93 7.62 8.53
CA THR A 82 4.66 6.19 8.77
C THR A 82 5.62 5.30 7.99
N ILE A 83 5.88 5.64 6.73
CA ILE A 83 6.88 4.95 5.89
C ILE A 83 8.26 5.02 6.52
N PHE A 84 8.68 6.20 6.95
CA PHE A 84 9.99 6.42 7.59
C PHE A 84 10.12 5.61 8.89
N VAL A 85 9.13 5.68 9.77
CA VAL A 85 9.12 4.92 11.04
C VAL A 85 9.16 3.42 10.77
N THR A 86 8.39 2.93 9.79
CA THR A 86 8.38 1.51 9.41
C THR A 86 9.76 1.07 8.91
N PHE A 87 10.40 1.89 8.09
CA PHE A 87 11.72 1.60 7.54
C PHE A 87 12.80 1.54 8.64
N VAL A 88 12.81 2.53 9.55
CA VAL A 88 13.88 2.68 10.56
C VAL A 88 13.64 1.81 11.79
N VAL A 89 12.42 1.86 12.34
CA VAL A 89 12.16 1.33 13.68
C VAL A 89 11.52 -0.06 13.64
N TYR A 90 10.34 -0.17 13.10
CA TYR A 90 9.52 -1.38 13.26
C TYR A 90 8.54 -1.61 12.12
N GLY A 91 8.63 -2.77 11.46
CA GLY A 91 7.71 -3.18 10.42
C GLY A 91 6.43 -3.85 10.97
N SER A 92 5.72 -3.20 11.92
CA SER A 92 4.47 -3.77 12.40
C SER A 92 3.28 -3.42 11.49
N PRO A 93 2.42 -4.37 11.14
CA PRO A 93 1.19 -4.12 10.38
C PRO A 93 0.26 -3.08 11.02
N ARG A 94 0.29 -2.93 12.35
CA ARG A 94 -0.56 -1.98 13.09
C ARG A 94 -0.33 -0.51 12.72
N TYR A 95 0.89 -0.15 12.29
CA TYR A 95 1.17 1.21 11.81
C TYR A 95 0.55 1.51 10.45
N ARG A 96 0.11 0.50 9.74
CA ARG A 96 -0.53 0.62 8.44
C ARG A 96 -1.96 1.14 8.55
N ASP A 97 -2.68 0.85 9.63
CA ASP A 97 -4.10 1.18 9.78
C ASP A 97 -4.37 2.67 9.52
N ALA A 98 -3.58 3.56 10.13
CA ALA A 98 -3.71 5.00 9.91
C ALA A 98 -3.49 5.39 8.44
N THR A 99 -2.52 4.75 7.76
CA THR A 99 -2.22 4.98 6.35
C THR A 99 -3.36 4.44 5.46
N ASP A 100 -3.92 3.29 5.79
CA ASP A 100 -5.02 2.67 5.04
C ASP A 100 -6.28 3.54 5.10
N TYR A 101 -6.62 4.16 6.24
CA TYR A 101 -7.74 5.12 6.33
C TYR A 101 -7.52 6.37 5.47
N LEU A 102 -6.30 6.90 5.47
CA LEU A 102 -5.97 8.03 4.60
C LEU A 102 -6.06 7.65 3.12
N LEU A 103 -5.50 6.51 2.74
CA LEU A 103 -5.57 6.01 1.37
C LEU A 103 -7.01 5.70 0.94
N LEU A 104 -7.84 5.17 1.84
CA LEU A 104 -9.27 4.96 1.58
C LEU A 104 -9.98 6.28 1.26
N THR A 105 -9.70 7.35 2.00
CA THR A 105 -10.26 8.68 1.74
C THR A 105 -9.89 9.18 0.34
N PHE A 106 -8.62 9.02 -0.05
CA PHE A 106 -8.17 9.37 -1.41
C PHE A 106 -8.74 8.44 -2.48
N ALA A 107 -8.93 7.15 -2.19
CA ALA A 107 -9.56 6.20 -3.09
C ALA A 107 -11.03 6.57 -3.37
N VAL A 108 -11.80 6.89 -2.34
CA VAL A 108 -13.19 7.37 -2.48
C VAL A 108 -13.23 8.64 -3.34
N ASN A 109 -12.36 9.61 -3.07
CA ASN A 109 -12.28 10.83 -3.86
C ASN A 109 -11.90 10.55 -5.33
N ALA A 110 -10.97 9.64 -5.58
CA ALA A 110 -10.60 9.24 -6.95
C ALA A 110 -11.76 8.58 -7.69
N ILE A 111 -12.49 7.67 -7.02
CA ILE A 111 -13.64 6.98 -7.60
C ILE A 111 -14.77 7.96 -7.91
N THR A 112 -15.13 8.85 -6.98
CA THR A 112 -16.20 9.83 -7.18
C THR A 112 -15.89 10.83 -8.29
N ARG A 113 -14.62 11.15 -8.48
CA ARG A 113 -14.15 12.09 -9.51
C ARG A 113 -13.60 11.40 -10.76
N TRP A 114 -13.77 10.09 -10.90
CA TRP A 114 -13.18 9.30 -11.98
C TRP A 114 -13.43 9.88 -13.38
N ARG A 115 -14.67 10.28 -13.67
CA ARG A 115 -15.02 10.87 -14.97
C ARG A 115 -14.26 12.17 -15.23
N SER A 116 -14.20 13.06 -14.25
CA SER A 116 -13.48 14.33 -14.38
C SER A 116 -11.97 14.12 -14.50
N LEU A 117 -11.40 13.20 -13.73
CA LEU A 117 -9.98 12.82 -13.83
C LEU A 117 -9.64 12.25 -15.21
N TRP A 118 -10.52 11.41 -15.76
CA TRP A 118 -10.32 10.84 -17.09
C TRP A 118 -10.33 11.91 -18.20
N ILE A 119 -11.25 12.86 -18.11
CA ILE A 119 -11.29 13.99 -19.03
C ILE A 119 -10.05 14.87 -18.87
N GLU A 120 -9.64 15.15 -17.63
CA GLU A 120 -8.46 15.94 -17.31
C GLU A 120 -7.16 15.32 -17.84
N VAL A 121 -6.99 14.00 -17.70
CA VAL A 121 -5.87 13.25 -18.28
C VAL A 121 -5.83 13.37 -19.80
N ARG A 122 -7.00 13.32 -20.47
CA ARG A 122 -7.09 13.45 -21.91
C ARG A 122 -6.84 14.87 -22.44
N THR A 123 -7.26 15.88 -21.68
CA THR A 123 -7.23 17.29 -22.15
C THR A 123 -5.94 18.02 -21.73
N LYS A 124 -5.38 17.75 -20.55
CA LYS A 124 -4.18 18.41 -20.02
C LYS A 124 -2.84 17.77 -20.46
N GLY A 125 -2.87 16.80 -21.36
CA GLY A 125 -1.74 16.15 -22.02
C GLY A 125 -0.44 16.02 -21.17
N SER A 126 0.40 17.04 -21.17
CA SER A 126 1.76 16.96 -20.59
C SER A 126 1.78 16.91 -19.04
N ALA A 127 0.89 17.61 -18.33
CA ALA A 127 0.89 17.65 -16.86
C ALA A 127 0.36 16.36 -16.26
N ALA A 128 -0.77 15.86 -16.79
CA ALA A 128 -1.34 14.59 -16.38
C ALA A 128 -0.42 13.40 -16.76
N GLN A 129 0.26 13.49 -17.89
CA GLN A 129 1.23 12.49 -18.31
C GLN A 129 2.43 12.43 -17.35
N LYS A 130 2.93 13.56 -16.84
CA LYS A 130 3.98 13.57 -15.80
C LYS A 130 3.52 12.88 -14.51
N GLN A 131 2.27 13.07 -14.10
CA GLN A 131 1.70 12.39 -12.92
C GLN A 131 1.59 10.87 -13.14
N LEU A 132 1.19 10.42 -14.33
CA LEU A 132 1.19 9.01 -14.69
C LEU A 132 2.59 8.40 -14.61
N TRP A 133 3.63 9.11 -15.07
CA TRP A 133 5.00 8.63 -14.98
C TRP A 133 5.49 8.44 -13.53
N ILE A 134 4.91 9.16 -12.55
CA ILE A 134 5.19 8.93 -11.12
C ILE A 134 4.53 7.64 -10.64
N LEU A 135 3.32 7.32 -11.11
CA LEU A 135 2.61 6.11 -10.70
C LEU A 135 3.25 4.83 -11.19
N VAL A 136 3.84 4.84 -12.39
CA VAL A 136 4.47 3.65 -12.98
C VAL A 136 5.55 3.05 -12.06
N PRO A 137 6.59 3.79 -11.61
CA PRO A 137 7.60 3.22 -10.73
C PRO A 137 7.05 2.84 -9.36
N VAL A 138 6.09 3.59 -8.82
CA VAL A 138 5.46 3.28 -7.52
C VAL A 138 4.69 1.96 -7.60
N PHE A 139 3.86 1.78 -8.62
CA PHE A 139 3.11 0.54 -8.81
C PHE A 139 4.01 -0.65 -9.15
N SER A 140 5.03 -0.44 -9.98
CA SER A 140 6.02 -1.47 -10.27
C SER A 140 6.74 -1.91 -8.99
N TYR A 141 7.15 -0.96 -8.16
CA TYR A 141 7.78 -1.27 -6.88
C TYR A 141 6.87 -2.08 -5.96
N ILE A 142 5.60 -1.70 -5.83
CA ILE A 142 4.61 -2.42 -5.01
C ILE A 142 4.40 -3.84 -5.54
N LEU A 143 4.22 -4.01 -6.85
CA LEU A 143 4.00 -5.32 -7.47
C LEU A 143 5.23 -6.23 -7.31
N ILE A 144 6.44 -5.71 -7.53
CA ILE A 144 7.68 -6.48 -7.33
C ILE A 144 7.80 -6.93 -5.88
N ASN A 145 7.50 -6.04 -4.92
CA ASN A 145 7.52 -6.40 -3.50
C ASN A 145 6.47 -7.47 -3.17
N TRP A 146 5.27 -7.39 -3.72
CA TRP A 146 4.25 -8.41 -3.51
C TRP A 146 4.67 -9.77 -4.09
N MET A 147 5.25 -9.78 -5.28
CA MET A 147 5.80 -11.01 -5.87
C MET A 147 6.92 -11.61 -5.00
N TRP A 148 7.79 -10.75 -4.46
CA TRP A 148 8.88 -11.19 -3.59
C TRP A 148 8.35 -11.77 -2.27
N VAL A 149 7.39 -11.11 -1.59
CA VAL A 149 6.78 -11.62 -0.35
C VAL A 149 6.01 -12.91 -0.62
N ALA A 150 5.25 -13.01 -1.72
CA ALA A 150 4.57 -14.23 -2.11
C ALA A 150 5.57 -15.40 -2.31
N TYR A 151 6.70 -15.13 -2.97
CA TYR A 151 7.76 -16.12 -3.15
C TYR A 151 8.38 -16.56 -1.81
N ASP A 152 8.68 -15.62 -0.91
CA ASP A 152 9.23 -15.90 0.43
C ASP A 152 8.28 -16.78 1.26
N LEU A 153 6.97 -16.49 1.21
CA LEU A 153 5.94 -17.29 1.87
C LEU A 153 5.84 -18.71 1.32
N THR A 154 5.93 -18.90 -0.01
CA THR A 154 5.88 -20.24 -0.60
C THR A 154 7.11 -21.07 -0.24
N LYS A 155 8.27 -20.43 -0.07
CA LYS A 155 9.52 -21.11 0.29
C LYS A 155 9.60 -21.46 1.76
N SER A 156 8.99 -20.66 2.64
CA SER A 156 9.02 -20.90 4.10
C SER A 156 8.02 -21.96 4.57
N GLY A 157 7.17 -22.49 3.69
CA GLY A 157 6.27 -23.61 4.00
C GLY A 157 5.11 -23.27 4.94
N HIS A 158 4.76 -21.97 5.02
CA HIS A 158 3.62 -21.48 5.83
C HIS A 158 2.36 -21.25 4.99
#